data_121c2f1b514a71840dc87fafa720a72b
#
_entry.id   121c2f1b514a71840dc87fafa720a72b
#
_cell.length_a   1.000
_cell.length_b   1.000
_cell.length_c   1.000
_cell.angle_alpha   90.00
_cell.angle_beta   90.00
_cell.angle_gamma   90.00
#
_symmetry.space_group_name_H-M   'P 1'
#
loop_
_entity.id
_entity.type
_entity.pdbx_description
1 polymer ?
#
loop_
_entity_poly.entity_id
_entity_poly.type
_entity_poly.pdbx_seq_one_letter_code
_entity_poly.pdbx_strand_id
1 'polypeptide(L)'
;MSLYLNASILVALFVIDPSSSRAEAFLSAHPEIVVVSDFGVAEFSSAVGRRVRTGDLTREDGQLAFCNFDNGSHDLHTGRRSRLPISTQQLGFLRRLDINLRTADAIHIAISRRLGAALVTFDRSMAAGARALGVAVATP
;
A
#
# COMPACT_ATOMS: atom_id res chain seq x y z
N MET A 1 16.73 1.54 -4.71
CA MET A 1 15.53 0.73 -5.09
C MET A 1 14.33 1.54 -4.68
N SER A 2 13.27 1.58 -5.48
CA SER A 2 12.06 2.31 -5.10
C SER A 2 11.24 1.54 -4.05
N LEU A 3 10.39 2.28 -3.30
CA LEU A 3 9.49 1.74 -2.29
C LEU A 3 8.05 1.76 -2.83
N TYR A 4 7.40 0.63 -2.86
CA TYR A 4 5.98 0.54 -3.22
C TYR A 4 5.13 0.45 -1.96
N LEU A 5 4.30 1.48 -1.72
CA LEU A 5 3.43 1.54 -0.56
C LEU A 5 2.09 0.86 -0.83
N ASN A 6 1.70 -0.07 0.02
CA ASN A 6 0.33 -0.59 -0.01
C ASN A 6 -0.61 0.30 0.82
N ALA A 7 -1.92 -0.03 0.77
CA ALA A 7 -2.95 0.76 1.44
C ALA A 7 -2.78 0.86 2.96
N SER A 8 -2.18 -0.12 3.63
CA SER A 8 -1.98 -0.06 5.09
C SER A 8 -1.02 1.05 5.50
N ILE A 9 -0.01 1.31 4.68
CA ILE A 9 0.93 2.42 4.89
C ILE A 9 0.24 3.75 4.59
N LEU A 10 -0.54 3.83 3.50
CA LEU A 10 -1.28 5.06 3.15
C LEU A 10 -2.26 5.44 4.26
N VAL A 11 -2.99 4.48 4.82
CA VAL A 11 -3.88 4.73 5.97
C VAL A 11 -3.08 5.28 7.15
N ALA A 12 -1.95 4.67 7.50
CA ALA A 12 -1.12 5.12 8.61
C ALA A 12 -0.54 6.54 8.42
N LEU A 13 -0.30 6.95 7.16
CA LEU A 13 0.25 8.28 6.84
C LEU A 13 -0.81 9.39 6.82
N PHE A 14 -2.03 9.09 6.37
CA PHE A 14 -3.06 10.10 6.10
C PHE A 14 -4.25 10.04 7.06
N VAL A 15 -4.32 9.04 7.92
CA VAL A 15 -5.32 8.92 8.99
C VAL A 15 -4.57 8.80 10.32
N ILE A 16 -5.09 9.41 11.39
CA ILE A 16 -4.53 9.20 12.74
C ILE A 16 -4.74 7.72 13.11
N ASP A 17 -3.65 7.00 13.23
CA ASP A 17 -3.60 5.56 13.41
C ASP A 17 -2.46 5.20 14.38
N PRO A 18 -2.56 4.14 15.19
CA PRO A 18 -1.47 3.70 16.08
C PRO A 18 -0.14 3.44 15.37
N SER A 19 -0.17 3.19 14.07
CA SER A 19 1.02 2.96 13.24
C SER A 19 1.57 4.21 12.55
N SER A 20 0.92 5.38 12.70
CA SER A 20 1.30 6.62 11.98
C SER A 20 2.75 7.02 12.24
N SER A 21 3.17 7.09 13.50
CA SER A 21 4.55 7.47 13.85
C SER A 21 5.61 6.50 13.29
N ARG A 22 5.28 5.22 13.20
CA ARG A 22 6.17 4.21 12.60
C ARG A 22 6.30 4.40 11.10
N ALA A 23 5.17 4.64 10.40
CA ALA A 23 5.17 4.90 8.97
C ALA A 23 5.94 6.17 8.61
N GLU A 24 5.73 7.25 9.37
CA GLU A 24 6.45 8.52 9.19
C GLU A 24 7.95 8.38 9.43
N ALA A 25 8.34 7.75 10.54
CA ALA A 25 9.74 7.50 10.87
C ALA A 25 10.43 6.64 9.80
N PHE A 26 9.73 5.61 9.30
CA PHE A 26 10.24 4.77 8.24
C PHE A 26 10.51 5.58 6.97
N LEU A 27 9.54 6.36 6.48
CA LEU A 27 9.72 7.16 5.26
C LEU A 27 10.78 8.24 5.42
N SER A 28 10.87 8.85 6.61
CA SER A 28 11.93 9.84 6.90
C SER A 28 13.33 9.25 6.85
N ALA A 29 13.47 7.98 7.22
CA ALA A 29 14.75 7.26 7.17
C ALA A 29 15.09 6.69 5.77
N HIS A 30 14.13 6.69 4.85
CA HIS A 30 14.25 6.08 3.53
C HIS A 30 13.95 7.10 2.42
N PRO A 31 14.98 7.82 1.92
CA PRO A 31 14.80 8.89 0.92
C PRO A 31 14.58 8.35 -0.50
N GLU A 32 14.29 7.07 -0.66
CA GLU A 32 14.05 6.43 -1.95
C GLU A 32 12.75 6.93 -2.59
N ILE A 33 12.65 6.75 -3.90
CA ILE A 33 11.44 7.07 -4.66
C ILE A 33 10.28 6.22 -4.15
N VAL A 34 9.21 6.87 -3.73
CA VAL A 34 7.96 6.23 -3.31
C VAL A 34 7.02 6.05 -4.51
N VAL A 35 6.42 4.89 -4.64
CA VAL A 35 5.46 4.57 -5.69
C VAL A 35 4.15 4.11 -5.07
N VAL A 36 3.05 4.63 -5.58
CA VAL A 36 1.67 4.24 -5.22
C VAL A 36 0.92 3.84 -6.48
N SER A 37 0.14 2.77 -6.44
CA SER A 37 -0.71 2.37 -7.57
C SER A 37 -2.13 2.89 -7.44
N ASP A 38 -2.86 2.96 -8.56
CA ASP A 38 -4.29 3.27 -8.55
C ASP A 38 -5.09 2.25 -7.72
N PHE A 39 -4.64 0.99 -7.68
CA PHE A 39 -5.23 -0.04 -6.82
C PHE A 39 -5.01 0.28 -5.33
N GLY A 40 -3.80 0.68 -4.94
CA GLY A 40 -3.50 1.11 -3.57
C GLY A 40 -4.32 2.33 -3.15
N VAL A 41 -4.53 3.29 -4.06
CA VAL A 41 -5.40 4.46 -3.82
C VAL A 41 -6.86 4.05 -3.62
N ALA A 42 -7.36 3.12 -4.44
CA ALA A 42 -8.74 2.61 -4.31
C ALA A 42 -8.94 1.87 -2.97
N GLU A 43 -7.98 1.05 -2.55
CA GLU A 43 -8.03 0.38 -1.24
C GLU A 43 -7.93 1.36 -0.07
N PHE A 44 -7.05 2.35 -0.15
CA PHE A 44 -6.96 3.45 0.84
C PHE A 44 -8.31 4.15 0.97
N SER A 45 -8.91 4.54 -0.15
CA SER A 45 -10.22 5.22 -0.18
C SER A 45 -11.32 4.33 0.43
N SER A 46 -11.31 3.04 0.11
CA SER A 46 -12.24 2.06 0.67
C SER A 46 -12.06 1.88 2.19
N ALA A 47 -10.80 1.84 2.67
CA ALA A 47 -10.49 1.73 4.10
C ALA A 47 -10.94 2.95 4.89
N VAL A 48 -10.69 4.16 4.39
CA VAL A 48 -11.18 5.41 4.99
C VAL A 48 -12.71 5.43 5.03
N GLY A 49 -13.37 5.15 3.91
CA GLY A 49 -14.83 5.09 3.82
C GLY A 49 -15.44 4.07 4.77
N ARG A 50 -14.81 2.91 4.96
CA ARG A 50 -15.26 1.90 5.93
C ARG A 50 -15.16 2.45 7.36
N ARG A 51 -14.04 3.07 7.76
CA ARG A 51 -13.86 3.64 9.10
C ARG A 51 -14.91 4.74 9.40
N VAL A 52 -15.29 5.53 8.41
CA VAL A 52 -16.37 6.52 8.56
C VAL A 52 -17.72 5.82 8.78
N ARG A 53 -18.04 4.77 8.01
CA ARG A 53 -19.30 4.03 8.16
C ARG A 53 -19.40 3.26 9.47
N THR A 54 -18.28 2.79 10.02
CA THR A 54 -18.24 2.08 11.32
C THR A 54 -18.14 3.01 12.51
N GLY A 55 -18.00 4.32 12.30
CA GLY A 55 -17.87 5.31 13.36
C GLY A 55 -16.47 5.43 13.98
N ASP A 56 -15.46 4.75 13.38
CA ASP A 56 -14.07 4.84 13.82
C ASP A 56 -13.38 6.13 13.35
N LEU A 57 -14.01 6.84 12.43
CA LEU A 57 -13.54 8.11 11.88
C LEU A 57 -14.75 9.01 11.61
N THR A 58 -14.62 10.31 11.89
CA THR A 58 -15.67 11.27 11.51
C THR A 58 -15.69 11.49 10.00
N ARG A 59 -16.80 11.99 9.46
CA ARG A 59 -16.89 12.34 8.04
C ARG A 59 -15.87 13.41 7.67
N GLU A 60 -15.70 14.41 8.53
CA GLU A 60 -14.79 15.52 8.39
C GLU A 60 -13.34 15.03 8.33
N ASP A 61 -12.95 14.14 9.25
CA ASP A 61 -11.61 13.55 9.25
C ASP A 61 -11.35 12.66 8.01
N GLY A 62 -12.36 11.94 7.55
CA GLY A 62 -12.29 11.18 6.30
C GLY A 62 -12.07 12.07 5.08
N GLN A 63 -12.79 13.18 4.98
CA GLN A 63 -12.60 14.17 3.93
C GLN A 63 -11.22 14.83 4.00
N LEU A 64 -10.75 15.14 5.20
CA LEU A 64 -9.40 15.69 5.42
C LEU A 64 -8.32 14.71 4.98
N ALA A 65 -8.48 13.41 5.29
CA ALA A 65 -7.56 12.38 4.86
C ALA A 65 -7.44 12.31 3.32
N PHE A 66 -8.55 12.41 2.60
CA PHE A 66 -8.54 12.44 1.13
C PHE A 66 -7.87 13.72 0.60
N CYS A 67 -8.22 14.87 1.17
CA CYS A 67 -7.61 16.15 0.79
C CYS A 67 -6.09 16.15 1.00
N ASN A 68 -5.63 15.65 2.15
CA ASN A 68 -4.21 15.55 2.46
C ASN A 68 -3.49 14.56 1.54
N PHE A 69 -4.12 13.44 1.21
CA PHE A 69 -3.56 12.49 0.24
C PHE A 69 -3.43 13.12 -1.15
N ASP A 70 -4.48 13.78 -1.65
CA ASP A 70 -4.47 14.39 -2.97
C ASP A 70 -3.43 15.52 -3.07
N ASN A 71 -3.28 16.34 -2.02
CA ASN A 71 -2.27 17.39 -1.96
C ASN A 71 -0.85 16.81 -1.74
N GLY A 72 -0.69 15.87 -0.83
CA GLY A 72 0.60 15.27 -0.49
C GLY A 72 1.11 14.28 -1.54
N SER A 73 0.25 13.77 -2.42
CA SER A 73 0.68 12.92 -3.53
C SER A 73 1.51 13.68 -4.58
N HIS A 74 1.46 15.01 -4.56
CA HIS A 74 2.36 15.87 -5.35
C HIS A 74 3.74 16.02 -4.69
N ASP A 75 3.82 15.90 -3.35
CA ASP A 75 5.05 16.05 -2.55
C ASP A 75 5.75 14.71 -2.26
N LEU A 76 5.02 13.60 -2.28
CA LEU A 76 5.59 12.26 -2.31
C LEU A 76 6.30 12.12 -3.67
N HIS A 77 7.56 12.52 -3.73
CA HIS A 77 8.44 12.60 -4.88
C HIS A 77 7.97 11.76 -6.07
N THR A 78 7.23 12.42 -7.00
CA THR A 78 6.83 11.89 -8.30
C THR A 78 6.35 10.43 -8.29
N GLY A 79 5.34 10.15 -7.48
CA GLY A 79 4.71 8.84 -7.44
C GLY A 79 4.12 8.49 -8.80
N ARG A 80 4.81 7.65 -9.54
CA ARG A 80 4.34 7.12 -10.81
C ARG A 80 3.09 6.29 -10.57
N ARG A 81 1.91 6.85 -10.83
CA ARG A 81 0.66 6.07 -10.79
C ARG A 81 0.74 4.96 -11.85
N SER A 82 0.76 3.73 -11.41
CA SER A 82 0.78 2.58 -12.29
C SER A 82 -0.63 2.07 -12.52
N ARG A 83 -1.18 2.29 -13.70
CA ARG A 83 -2.43 1.65 -14.14
C ARG A 83 -2.12 0.20 -14.51
N LEU A 84 -2.78 -0.76 -13.85
CA LEU A 84 -2.50 -2.17 -14.09
C LEU A 84 -3.78 -3.00 -14.20
N PRO A 85 -4.01 -3.61 -15.37
CA PRO A 85 -4.96 -4.72 -15.47
C PRO A 85 -4.44 -5.93 -14.68
N ILE A 86 -5.34 -6.78 -14.21
CA ILE A 86 -4.98 -8.09 -13.63
C ILE A 86 -4.24 -8.87 -14.72
N SER A 87 -3.02 -9.27 -14.45
CA SER A 87 -2.16 -9.98 -15.39
C SER A 87 -2.15 -11.48 -15.08
N THR A 88 -1.67 -12.27 -16.05
CA THR A 88 -1.41 -13.71 -15.88
C THR A 88 -0.49 -14.01 -14.70
N GLN A 89 0.39 -13.07 -14.33
CA GLN A 89 1.29 -13.21 -13.18
C GLN A 89 0.51 -13.21 -11.85
N GLN A 90 -0.46 -12.31 -11.68
CA GLN A 90 -1.30 -12.29 -10.47
C GLN A 90 -2.12 -13.57 -10.34
N LEU A 91 -2.67 -14.08 -11.46
CA LEU A 91 -3.35 -15.37 -11.48
C LEU A 91 -2.40 -16.52 -11.12
N GLY A 92 -1.15 -16.48 -11.60
CA GLY A 92 -0.11 -17.44 -11.23
C GLY A 92 0.16 -17.47 -9.73
N PHE A 93 0.22 -16.30 -9.09
CA PHE A 93 0.41 -16.22 -7.63
C PHE A 93 -0.77 -16.81 -6.85
N LEU A 94 -2.00 -16.51 -7.27
CA LEU A 94 -3.21 -17.03 -6.62
C LEU A 94 -3.38 -18.55 -6.79
N ARG A 95 -2.77 -19.13 -7.82
CA ARG A 95 -2.77 -20.59 -8.06
C ARG A 95 -1.70 -21.34 -7.25
N ARG A 96 -0.86 -20.63 -6.51
CA ARG A 96 0.10 -21.22 -5.58
C ARG A 96 -0.63 -21.66 -4.31
N LEU A 97 -0.95 -22.95 -4.21
CA LEU A 97 -1.70 -23.51 -3.08
C LEU A 97 -0.87 -23.64 -1.80
N ASP A 98 0.44 -23.49 -1.92
CA ASP A 98 1.39 -23.50 -0.80
C ASP A 98 1.58 -22.13 -0.13
N ILE A 99 0.99 -21.07 -0.71
CA ILE A 99 1.09 -19.69 -0.20
C ILE A 99 -0.32 -19.15 0.08
N ASN A 100 -0.55 -18.70 1.31
CA ASN A 100 -1.82 -18.10 1.69
C ASN A 100 -1.87 -16.64 1.22
N LEU A 101 -2.42 -16.40 0.02
CA LEU A 101 -2.59 -15.09 -0.59
C LEU A 101 -4.05 -14.80 -0.92
N ARG A 102 -4.51 -13.61 -0.55
CA ARG A 102 -5.77 -13.04 -1.04
C ARG A 102 -5.53 -12.32 -2.37
N THR A 103 -6.61 -12.05 -3.11
CA THR A 103 -6.52 -11.36 -4.41
C THR A 103 -5.81 -10.01 -4.32
N ALA A 104 -6.13 -9.21 -3.30
CA ALA A 104 -5.48 -7.92 -3.06
C ALA A 104 -3.97 -8.07 -2.83
N ASP A 105 -3.56 -9.05 -2.02
CA ASP A 105 -2.16 -9.32 -1.72
C ASP A 105 -1.39 -9.67 -3.00
N ALA A 106 -1.96 -10.54 -3.83
CA ALA A 106 -1.36 -10.95 -5.10
C ALA A 106 -1.18 -9.78 -6.08
N ILE A 107 -2.13 -8.85 -6.11
CA ILE A 107 -2.05 -7.65 -6.94
C ILE A 107 -0.90 -6.74 -6.47
N HIS A 108 -0.80 -6.46 -5.18
CA HIS A 108 0.28 -5.63 -4.63
C HIS A 108 1.66 -6.26 -4.87
N ILE A 109 1.79 -7.56 -4.65
CA ILE A 109 3.06 -8.30 -4.85
C ILE A 109 3.47 -8.25 -6.33
N ALA A 110 2.53 -8.47 -7.24
CA ALA A 110 2.80 -8.42 -8.68
C ALA A 110 3.20 -7.01 -9.16
N ILE A 111 2.57 -5.96 -8.61
CA ILE A 111 2.95 -4.57 -8.89
C ILE A 111 4.38 -4.30 -8.43
N SER A 112 4.71 -4.62 -7.16
CA SER A 112 6.05 -4.45 -6.60
C SER A 112 7.10 -5.15 -7.44
N ARG A 113 6.85 -6.43 -7.79
CA ARG A 113 7.76 -7.22 -8.62
C ARG A 113 7.99 -6.60 -9.99
N ARG A 114 6.92 -6.17 -10.66
CA ARG A 114 7.01 -5.54 -11.99
C ARG A 114 7.78 -4.23 -11.98
N LEU A 115 7.66 -3.46 -10.90
CA LEU A 115 8.36 -2.19 -10.72
C LEU A 115 9.80 -2.36 -10.22
N GLY A 116 10.20 -3.58 -9.83
CA GLY A 116 11.47 -3.81 -9.14
C GLY A 116 11.55 -3.05 -7.82
N ALA A 117 10.41 -2.80 -7.18
CA ALA A 117 10.28 -2.02 -5.95
C ALA A 117 10.19 -2.93 -4.72
N ALA A 118 10.66 -2.46 -3.57
CA ALA A 118 10.38 -3.12 -2.31
C ALA A 118 8.94 -2.83 -1.87
N LEU A 119 8.20 -3.88 -1.52
CA LEU A 119 6.86 -3.76 -0.95
C LEU A 119 6.94 -3.27 0.49
N VAL A 120 6.33 -2.13 0.78
CA VAL A 120 6.22 -1.60 2.14
C VAL A 120 4.81 -1.88 2.66
N THR A 121 4.72 -2.66 3.73
CA THR A 121 3.42 -3.09 4.29
C THR A 121 3.50 -3.40 5.78
N PHE A 122 2.40 -3.12 6.49
CA PHE A 122 2.17 -3.61 7.86
C PHE A 122 1.50 -5.00 7.88
N ASP A 123 0.95 -5.47 6.75
CA ASP A 123 0.29 -6.78 6.67
C ASP A 123 1.33 -7.90 6.67
N ARG A 124 1.39 -8.65 7.78
CA ARG A 124 2.34 -9.76 7.97
C ARG A 124 2.11 -10.90 6.98
N SER A 125 0.87 -11.20 6.63
CA SER A 125 0.53 -12.26 5.69
C SER A 125 0.98 -11.90 4.28
N MET A 126 0.70 -10.67 3.85
CA MET A 126 1.17 -10.14 2.57
C MET A 126 2.71 -10.11 2.52
N ALA A 127 3.37 -9.66 3.59
CA ALA A 127 4.83 -9.65 3.68
C ALA A 127 5.44 -11.05 3.53
N ALA A 128 4.86 -12.05 4.21
CA ALA A 128 5.31 -13.43 4.11
C ALA A 128 5.13 -13.99 2.69
N GLY A 129 3.99 -13.76 2.08
CA GLY A 129 3.70 -14.16 0.69
C GLY A 129 4.65 -13.51 -0.32
N ALA A 130 4.92 -12.22 -0.15
CA ALA A 130 5.86 -11.48 -1.00
C ALA A 130 7.28 -12.06 -0.95
N ARG A 131 7.78 -12.33 0.27
CA ARG A 131 9.09 -12.97 0.46
C ARG A 131 9.15 -14.35 -0.17
N ALA A 132 8.12 -15.18 -0.01
CA ALA A 132 8.02 -16.50 -0.62
C ALA A 132 8.03 -16.46 -2.16
N LEU A 133 7.59 -15.34 -2.73
CA LEU A 133 7.60 -15.08 -4.18
C LEU A 133 8.85 -14.30 -4.66
N GLY A 134 9.84 -14.10 -3.77
CA GLY A 134 11.10 -13.43 -4.11
C GLY A 134 10.99 -11.92 -4.28
N VAL A 135 9.96 -11.29 -3.70
CA VAL A 135 9.80 -9.84 -3.71
C VAL A 135 10.43 -9.25 -2.44
N ALA A 136 11.22 -8.18 -2.60
CA ALA A 136 11.78 -7.46 -1.48
C ALA A 136 10.66 -6.82 -0.63
N VAL A 137 10.79 -6.92 0.69
CA VAL A 137 9.78 -6.40 1.63
C VAL A 137 10.45 -5.55 2.69
N ALA A 138 9.89 -4.38 2.94
CA ALA A 138 10.19 -3.55 4.09
C ALA A 138 8.95 -3.46 4.99
N THR A 139 9.17 -3.52 6.29
CA THR A 139 8.10 -3.41 7.30
C THR A 139 8.51 -2.31 8.28
N PRO A 140 7.76 -1.20 8.35
CA PRO A 140 8.04 -0.10 9.28
C PRO A 140 7.88 -0.48 10.74
#